data_1cf067d70f55f3fc078d4667c36683b5
#
_entry.id   1cf067d70f55f3fc078d4667c36683b5
#
_cell.length_a   1.000
_cell.length_b   1.000
_cell.length_c   1.000
_cell.angle_alpha   90.00
_cell.angle_beta   90.00
_cell.angle_gamma   90.00
#
_symmetry.space_group_name_H-M   'P 1'
#
loop_
_entity.id
_entity.type
_entity.pdbx_description
1 polymer ?
#
loop_
_entity_poly.entity_id
_entity_poly.type
_entity_poly.pdbx_seq_one_letter_code
_entity_poly.pdbx_strand_id
1 'polypeptide(L)'
;MGNKSLCLLIATVLVAYYIYSPIPENVEDHWKLMFISAAFRTVGHVAAVAEKLGLAHYMDIMMVITSMEYAAPASDEKVTVRDTEFNGVPVRLYIPKDQPDSLKRAVIFIHGGGWCVGGSAMKPYDLLSRWTSERLNAVVVSVEYRLAPKYHFPVQFEDVYTVVKYFLQSSVLEQYNVEPSRVCISGDSAGGNLAAAVAQQLLDDPGVKVKLKIQVLLYPVLQTIDLDLPSYQDNENMPILPKSLMLRFFSEYFTTDISLNKAMETNQHVPAELSHLFKFVNWSHWLPERFKKGHIYTSPAHGSSKLGQKYPGFLDPRAAPLLVDDIKLRGLPLTYVVTCQYDVLRDDGLMYVSRLREAGVPVIHEHAEDAVHGATLFIASPFVLTMGKRIANNYIEWLNKNL
;
A
#
# COMPACT_ATOMS: atom_id res chain seq x y z
N MET A 1 -28.11 -6.28 -43.38
CA MET A 1 -27.52 -5.19 -42.59
C MET A 1 -26.64 -4.33 -43.49
N GLY A 2 -26.81 -3.00 -43.47
CA GLY A 2 -25.91 -2.12 -44.24
C GLY A 2 -24.49 -2.10 -43.59
N ASN A 3 -23.47 -1.75 -44.42
CA ASN A 3 -22.08 -1.71 -43.95
C ASN A 3 -21.88 -0.90 -42.65
N LYS A 4 -22.63 0.20 -42.47
CA LYS A 4 -22.58 1.02 -41.23
C LYS A 4 -23.07 0.27 -40.01
N SER A 5 -24.16 -0.52 -40.14
CA SER A 5 -24.69 -1.32 -39.04
C SER A 5 -23.76 -2.48 -38.67
N LEU A 6 -23.09 -3.08 -39.67
CA LEU A 6 -22.09 -4.10 -39.45
C LEU A 6 -20.85 -3.52 -38.71
N CYS A 7 -20.33 -2.37 -39.14
CA CYS A 7 -19.23 -1.70 -38.48
C CYS A 7 -19.56 -1.33 -37.02
N LEU A 8 -20.77 -0.82 -36.75
CA LEU A 8 -21.21 -0.51 -35.41
C LEU A 8 -21.28 -1.75 -34.51
N LEU A 9 -21.83 -2.85 -35.05
CA LEU A 9 -21.91 -4.12 -34.33
C LEU A 9 -20.50 -4.63 -33.95
N ILE A 10 -19.58 -4.64 -34.93
CA ILE A 10 -18.18 -5.05 -34.69
C ILE A 10 -17.53 -4.16 -33.64
N ALA A 11 -17.66 -2.83 -33.75
CA ALA A 11 -17.12 -1.91 -32.75
C ALA A 11 -17.69 -2.16 -31.35
N THR A 12 -19.00 -2.39 -31.24
CA THR A 12 -19.66 -2.71 -29.97
C THR A 12 -19.12 -4.01 -29.37
N VAL A 13 -18.95 -5.05 -30.19
CA VAL A 13 -18.38 -6.33 -29.72
C VAL A 13 -16.94 -6.18 -29.28
N LEU A 14 -16.12 -5.41 -30.00
CA LEU A 14 -14.72 -5.15 -29.61
C LEU A 14 -14.64 -4.36 -28.31
N VAL A 15 -15.48 -3.35 -28.12
CA VAL A 15 -15.57 -2.58 -26.88
C VAL A 15 -16.02 -3.47 -25.71
N ALA A 16 -17.04 -4.29 -25.90
CA ALA A 16 -17.52 -5.22 -24.89
C ALA A 16 -16.43 -6.23 -24.50
N TYR A 17 -15.72 -6.77 -25.49
CA TYR A 17 -14.58 -7.67 -25.26
C TYR A 17 -13.43 -6.99 -24.52
N TYR A 18 -13.13 -5.73 -24.83
CA TYR A 18 -12.10 -4.95 -24.14
C TYR A 18 -12.47 -4.66 -22.68
N ILE A 19 -13.75 -4.38 -22.41
CA ILE A 19 -14.23 -4.14 -21.04
C ILE A 19 -14.26 -5.42 -20.23
N TYR A 20 -14.61 -6.54 -20.86
CA TYR A 20 -14.70 -7.83 -20.17
C TYR A 20 -13.37 -8.21 -19.51
N SER A 21 -13.45 -8.55 -18.23
CA SER A 21 -12.38 -9.15 -17.44
C SER A 21 -12.95 -10.37 -16.72
N PRO A 22 -12.26 -11.52 -16.71
CA PRO A 22 -12.70 -12.69 -15.96
C PRO A 22 -12.49 -12.46 -14.46
N ILE A 23 -13.44 -11.76 -13.84
CA ILE A 23 -13.46 -11.50 -12.40
C ILE A 23 -14.15 -12.67 -11.70
N PRO A 24 -13.60 -13.19 -10.59
CA PRO A 24 -14.19 -14.27 -9.82
C PRO A 24 -15.62 -13.96 -9.36
N GLU A 25 -16.49 -14.98 -9.35
CA GLU A 25 -17.93 -14.82 -9.11
C GLU A 25 -18.29 -14.28 -7.73
N ASN A 26 -17.44 -14.54 -6.72
CA ASN A 26 -17.64 -14.05 -5.35
C ASN A 26 -17.25 -12.60 -5.15
N VAL A 27 -16.63 -11.93 -6.14
CA VAL A 27 -16.33 -10.50 -6.06
C VAL A 27 -17.61 -9.70 -6.29
N GLU A 28 -18.01 -8.91 -5.30
CA GLU A 28 -19.15 -8.00 -5.44
C GLU A 28 -18.86 -6.87 -6.45
N ASP A 29 -19.93 -6.23 -6.94
CA ASP A 29 -19.82 -5.11 -7.88
C ASP A 29 -19.04 -5.42 -9.19
N HIS A 30 -19.11 -6.65 -9.71
CA HIS A 30 -18.39 -7.10 -10.92
C HIS A 30 -18.36 -6.08 -12.05
N TRP A 31 -19.53 -5.54 -12.44
CA TRP A 31 -19.65 -4.61 -13.55
C TRP A 31 -18.87 -3.33 -13.30
N LYS A 32 -18.98 -2.78 -12.09
CA LYS A 32 -18.22 -1.58 -11.72
C LYS A 32 -16.73 -1.86 -11.77
N LEU A 33 -16.29 -2.99 -11.22
CA LEU A 33 -14.88 -3.36 -11.22
C LEU A 33 -14.35 -3.61 -12.64
N MET A 34 -15.15 -4.22 -13.56
CA MET A 34 -14.77 -4.37 -14.96
C MET A 34 -14.56 -3.02 -15.64
N PHE A 35 -15.47 -2.05 -15.45
CA PHE A 35 -15.33 -0.71 -16.03
C PHE A 35 -14.13 0.03 -15.46
N ILE A 36 -13.92 -0.03 -14.14
CA ILE A 36 -12.76 0.55 -13.48
C ILE A 36 -11.47 -0.07 -14.03
N SER A 37 -11.42 -1.41 -14.14
CA SER A 37 -10.29 -2.14 -14.71
C SER A 37 -10.01 -1.73 -16.17
N ALA A 38 -11.03 -1.60 -16.99
CA ALA A 38 -10.89 -1.16 -18.39
C ALA A 38 -10.33 0.27 -18.46
N ALA A 39 -10.82 1.17 -17.59
CA ALA A 39 -10.31 2.53 -17.51
C ALA A 39 -8.82 2.55 -17.11
N PHE A 40 -8.43 1.83 -16.07
CA PHE A 40 -7.01 1.72 -15.63
C PHE A 40 -6.13 1.14 -16.74
N ARG A 41 -6.57 0.06 -17.42
CA ARG A 41 -5.83 -0.51 -18.57
C ARG A 41 -5.67 0.49 -19.70
N THR A 42 -6.72 1.25 -20.03
CA THR A 42 -6.67 2.28 -21.08
C THR A 42 -5.60 3.31 -20.76
N VAL A 43 -5.59 3.80 -19.52
CA VAL A 43 -4.58 4.75 -19.07
C VAL A 43 -3.17 4.16 -19.14
N GLY A 44 -3.01 2.92 -18.66
CA GLY A 44 -1.72 2.22 -18.75
C GLY A 44 -1.23 2.06 -20.18
N HIS A 45 -2.12 1.75 -21.14
CA HIS A 45 -1.77 1.68 -22.55
C HIS A 45 -1.39 3.05 -23.12
N VAL A 46 -2.13 4.10 -22.78
CA VAL A 46 -1.79 5.48 -23.20
C VAL A 46 -0.43 5.89 -22.62
N ALA A 47 -0.19 5.60 -21.34
CA ALA A 47 1.08 5.87 -20.68
C ALA A 47 2.25 5.14 -21.35
N ALA A 48 2.09 3.84 -21.64
CA ALA A 48 3.11 3.05 -22.31
C ALA A 48 3.41 3.54 -23.74
N VAL A 49 2.38 3.94 -24.50
CA VAL A 49 2.57 4.52 -25.84
C VAL A 49 3.28 5.86 -25.76
N ALA A 50 2.87 6.75 -24.84
CA ALA A 50 3.51 8.05 -24.67
C ALA A 50 4.99 7.91 -24.27
N GLU A 51 5.30 6.99 -23.37
CA GLU A 51 6.68 6.69 -22.96
C GLU A 51 7.51 6.14 -24.14
N LYS A 52 6.95 5.21 -24.90
CA LYS A 52 7.62 4.64 -26.10
C LYS A 52 7.91 5.69 -27.16
N LEU A 53 7.05 6.71 -27.26
CA LEU A 53 7.23 7.85 -28.18
C LEU A 53 8.12 8.96 -27.59
N GLY A 54 8.60 8.83 -26.35
CA GLY A 54 9.40 9.83 -25.66
C GLY A 54 8.63 11.12 -25.32
N LEU A 55 7.30 11.06 -25.22
CA LEU A 55 6.43 12.22 -24.95
C LEU A 55 6.30 12.52 -23.46
N ALA A 56 6.23 11.47 -22.61
CA ALA A 56 6.11 11.59 -21.17
C ALA A 56 6.56 10.28 -20.50
N HIS A 57 7.00 10.35 -19.25
CA HIS A 57 7.26 9.17 -18.46
C HIS A 57 5.95 8.47 -18.07
N TYR A 58 5.94 7.13 -18.00
CA TYR A 58 4.74 6.35 -17.66
C TYR A 58 4.08 6.83 -16.36
N MET A 59 4.88 7.04 -15.30
CA MET A 59 4.36 7.45 -14.01
C MET A 59 3.81 8.88 -14.01
N ASP A 60 4.28 9.78 -14.88
CA ASP A 60 3.72 11.14 -15.00
C ASP A 60 2.27 11.09 -15.48
N ILE A 61 1.95 10.20 -16.43
CA ILE A 61 0.59 10.02 -16.93
C ILE A 61 -0.30 9.36 -15.87
N MET A 62 0.21 8.35 -15.17
CA MET A 62 -0.52 7.74 -14.06
C MET A 62 -0.82 8.76 -12.95
N MET A 63 0.14 9.67 -12.68
CA MET A 63 -0.03 10.71 -11.67
C MET A 63 -1.08 11.76 -12.07
N VAL A 64 -1.22 12.10 -13.35
CA VAL A 64 -2.28 13.01 -13.81
C VAL A 64 -3.66 12.49 -13.39
N ILE A 65 -3.91 11.21 -13.50
CA ILE A 65 -5.21 10.62 -13.16
C ILE A 65 -5.45 10.63 -11.66
N THR A 66 -4.46 10.24 -10.87
CA THR A 66 -4.59 10.32 -9.40
C THR A 66 -4.76 11.76 -8.92
N SER A 67 -4.15 12.73 -9.60
CA SER A 67 -4.30 14.15 -9.28
C SER A 67 -5.71 14.70 -9.59
N MET A 68 -6.46 14.08 -10.51
CA MET A 68 -7.88 14.44 -10.75
C MET A 68 -8.79 14.11 -9.56
N GLU A 69 -8.35 13.23 -8.68
CA GLU A 69 -9.02 12.86 -7.45
C GLU A 69 -8.69 13.78 -6.25
N TYR A 70 -8.03 14.93 -6.49
CA TYR A 70 -7.66 15.87 -5.44
C TYR A 70 -8.89 16.42 -4.70
N ALA A 71 -8.84 16.40 -3.36
CA ALA A 71 -9.78 17.05 -2.46
C ALA A 71 -9.12 18.26 -1.79
N ALA A 72 -9.73 19.44 -1.92
CA ALA A 72 -9.25 20.62 -1.21
C ALA A 72 -9.40 20.43 0.32
N PRO A 73 -8.51 21.02 1.16
CA PRO A 73 -8.61 20.93 2.61
C PRO A 73 -9.82 21.78 3.11
N ALA A 74 -10.98 21.18 3.17
CA ALA A 74 -12.22 21.82 3.60
C ALA A 74 -12.64 21.28 4.97
N SER A 75 -12.71 22.18 5.97
CA SER A 75 -13.26 21.85 7.28
C SER A 75 -14.79 21.82 7.24
N ASP A 76 -15.41 20.95 8.05
CA ASP A 76 -16.84 20.85 8.23
C ASP A 76 -17.23 21.06 9.71
N GLU A 77 -18.45 20.73 10.09
CA GLU A 77 -18.92 20.89 11.47
C GLU A 77 -18.23 19.96 12.47
N LYS A 78 -17.71 18.80 12.01
CA LYS A 78 -17.17 17.74 12.86
C LYS A 78 -15.65 17.68 12.86
N VAL A 79 -15.00 18.03 11.73
CA VAL A 79 -13.56 17.89 11.55
C VAL A 79 -12.95 19.17 10.97
N THR A 80 -11.90 19.65 11.62
CA THR A 80 -11.04 20.69 11.05
C THR A 80 -10.01 20.03 10.18
N VAL A 81 -9.89 20.48 8.92
CA VAL A 81 -8.88 19.97 7.96
C VAL A 81 -7.96 21.09 7.53
N ARG A 82 -6.66 20.84 7.60
CA ARG A 82 -5.66 21.81 7.16
C ARG A 82 -4.40 21.12 6.65
N ASP A 83 -3.78 21.71 5.64
CA ASP A 83 -2.46 21.34 5.18
C ASP A 83 -1.40 22.10 5.97
N THR A 84 -0.31 21.44 6.35
CA THR A 84 0.82 22.00 7.08
C THR A 84 2.08 21.16 6.79
N GLU A 85 3.16 21.44 7.50
CA GLU A 85 4.43 20.69 7.38
C GLU A 85 4.93 20.24 8.75
N PHE A 86 5.47 19.02 8.80
CA PHE A 86 6.20 18.50 9.95
C PHE A 86 7.66 18.29 9.57
N ASN A 87 8.55 19.13 10.11
CA ASN A 87 9.97 19.17 9.74
C ASN A 87 10.22 19.24 8.21
N GLY A 88 9.45 20.08 7.50
CA GLY A 88 9.62 20.30 6.05
C GLY A 88 8.95 19.24 5.18
N VAL A 89 8.27 18.25 5.75
CA VAL A 89 7.48 17.26 5.01
C VAL A 89 5.99 17.66 5.10
N PRO A 90 5.30 17.82 3.95
CA PRO A 90 3.90 18.19 3.94
C PRO A 90 3.02 17.10 4.57
N VAL A 91 2.00 17.53 5.31
CA VAL A 91 1.01 16.65 5.91
C VAL A 91 -0.37 17.31 5.84
N ARG A 92 -1.42 16.49 5.72
CA ARG A 92 -2.79 16.93 5.94
C ARG A 92 -3.27 16.47 7.29
N LEU A 93 -3.74 17.44 8.11
CA LEU A 93 -4.24 17.18 9.45
C LEU A 93 -5.78 17.17 9.45
N TYR A 94 -6.34 16.18 10.15
CA TYR A 94 -7.75 16.08 10.46
C TYR A 94 -7.90 16.08 11.97
N ILE A 95 -8.54 17.13 12.51
CA ILE A 95 -8.67 17.35 13.95
C ILE A 95 -10.15 17.33 14.30
N PRO A 96 -10.62 16.38 15.12
CA PRO A 96 -12.02 16.29 15.50
C PRO A 96 -12.41 17.48 16.38
N LYS A 97 -13.63 18.00 16.18
CA LYS A 97 -14.19 19.12 16.93
C LYS A 97 -15.03 18.66 18.10
N ASP A 98 -15.51 17.42 18.07
CA ASP A 98 -16.26 16.84 19.18
C ASP A 98 -15.35 16.62 20.38
N GLN A 99 -15.88 16.85 21.60
CA GLN A 99 -15.15 16.68 22.86
C GLN A 99 -13.81 17.42 22.90
N PRO A 100 -13.78 18.75 22.76
CA PRO A 100 -12.54 19.51 22.62
C PRO A 100 -11.60 19.36 23.82
N ASP A 101 -12.14 19.17 25.02
CA ASP A 101 -11.38 19.06 26.29
C ASP A 101 -10.93 17.63 26.61
N SER A 102 -11.35 16.62 25.83
CA SER A 102 -10.91 15.24 26.03
C SER A 102 -9.56 14.98 25.34
N LEU A 103 -8.71 14.14 25.96
CA LEU A 103 -7.52 13.61 25.30
C LEU A 103 -7.95 12.77 24.09
N LYS A 104 -7.32 13.03 22.96
CA LYS A 104 -7.60 12.40 21.66
C LYS A 104 -6.70 11.21 21.41
N ARG A 105 -7.17 10.29 20.60
CA ARG A 105 -6.36 9.30 19.93
C ARG A 105 -5.58 9.95 18.79
N ALA A 106 -4.59 9.27 18.23
CA ALA A 106 -3.96 9.70 16.99
C ALA A 106 -3.74 8.54 16.01
N VAL A 107 -3.90 8.83 14.73
CA VAL A 107 -3.58 7.91 13.64
C VAL A 107 -2.69 8.64 12.64
N ILE A 108 -1.47 8.13 12.44
CA ILE A 108 -0.60 8.56 11.36
C ILE A 108 -0.89 7.66 10.19
N PHE A 109 -1.47 8.21 9.12
CA PHE A 109 -1.88 7.48 7.93
C PHE A 109 -0.94 7.75 6.76
N ILE A 110 -0.50 6.69 6.09
CA ILE A 110 0.45 6.74 4.98
C ILE A 110 -0.24 6.14 3.76
N HIS A 111 -0.40 6.96 2.71
CA HIS A 111 -1.11 6.53 1.50
C HIS A 111 -0.31 5.53 0.68
N GLY A 112 -1.03 4.69 -0.09
CA GLY A 112 -0.47 3.77 -1.08
C GLY A 112 -0.10 4.44 -2.41
N GLY A 113 -0.04 3.63 -3.48
CA GLY A 113 0.27 4.10 -4.84
C GLY A 113 1.66 3.69 -5.32
N GLY A 114 2.19 2.57 -4.84
CA GLY A 114 3.47 2.00 -5.31
C GLY A 114 4.66 2.94 -5.15
N TRP A 115 4.62 3.85 -4.16
CA TRP A 115 5.60 4.92 -3.94
C TRP A 115 5.76 5.92 -5.09
N CYS A 116 4.99 5.76 -6.18
CA CYS A 116 5.13 6.49 -7.45
C CYS A 116 3.97 7.42 -7.76
N VAL A 117 2.79 7.11 -7.24
CA VAL A 117 1.55 7.84 -7.55
C VAL A 117 0.70 8.02 -6.29
N GLY A 118 -0.32 8.89 -6.39
CA GLY A 118 -1.22 9.18 -5.27
C GLY A 118 -0.78 10.37 -4.44
N GLY A 119 -1.42 10.55 -3.30
CA GLY A 119 -1.16 11.65 -2.36
C GLY A 119 -2.20 11.68 -1.24
N SER A 120 -1.84 12.29 -0.13
CA SER A 120 -2.68 12.42 1.07
C SER A 120 -4.01 13.16 0.80
N ALA A 121 -4.05 13.96 -0.26
CA ALA A 121 -5.19 14.78 -0.67
C ALA A 121 -6.13 14.09 -1.66
N MET A 122 -5.90 12.82 -2.04
CA MET A 122 -6.85 12.10 -2.88
C MET A 122 -8.17 11.88 -2.13
N LYS A 123 -9.30 12.01 -2.85
CA LYS A 123 -10.65 11.88 -2.26
C LYS A 123 -10.86 10.63 -1.40
N PRO A 124 -10.41 9.41 -1.80
CA PRO A 124 -10.55 8.24 -0.93
C PRO A 124 -9.80 8.39 0.39
N TYR A 125 -8.58 8.90 0.36
CA TYR A 125 -7.77 9.11 1.57
C TYR A 125 -8.31 10.26 2.44
N ASP A 126 -8.77 11.35 1.83
CA ASP A 126 -9.45 12.43 2.55
C ASP A 126 -10.69 11.90 3.27
N LEU A 127 -11.52 11.12 2.58
CA LEU A 127 -12.75 10.55 3.14
C LEU A 127 -12.46 9.56 4.27
N LEU A 128 -11.51 8.63 4.08
CA LEU A 128 -11.09 7.67 5.11
C LEU A 128 -10.55 8.38 6.34
N SER A 129 -9.71 9.40 6.16
CA SER A 129 -9.12 10.19 7.25
C SER A 129 -10.17 10.97 8.01
N ARG A 130 -11.16 11.56 7.34
CA ARG A 130 -12.31 12.23 7.97
C ARG A 130 -13.13 11.26 8.80
N TRP A 131 -13.52 10.12 8.24
CA TRP A 131 -14.28 9.10 8.97
C TRP A 131 -13.51 8.57 10.18
N THR A 132 -12.20 8.38 10.04
CA THR A 132 -11.33 7.97 11.13
C THR A 132 -11.28 9.03 12.22
N SER A 133 -11.06 10.30 11.86
CA SER A 133 -11.01 11.42 12.82
C SER A 133 -12.33 11.56 13.58
N GLU A 134 -13.45 11.60 12.86
CA GLU A 134 -14.78 11.77 13.44
C GLU A 134 -15.15 10.62 14.39
N ARG A 135 -15.08 9.37 13.88
CA ARG A 135 -15.62 8.21 14.60
C ARG A 135 -14.74 7.76 15.79
N LEU A 136 -13.45 8.06 15.75
CA LEU A 136 -12.52 7.72 16.82
C LEU A 136 -12.25 8.84 17.80
N ASN A 137 -12.72 10.07 17.55
CA ASN A 137 -12.21 11.28 18.20
C ASN A 137 -10.66 11.29 18.14
N ALA A 138 -10.12 11.17 16.94
CA ALA A 138 -8.68 11.02 16.70
C ALA A 138 -8.13 12.15 15.82
N VAL A 139 -6.95 12.66 16.17
CA VAL A 139 -6.15 13.45 15.25
C VAL A 139 -5.58 12.50 14.19
N VAL A 140 -5.87 12.77 12.91
CA VAL A 140 -5.27 12.02 11.81
C VAL A 140 -4.22 12.87 11.13
N VAL A 141 -3.00 12.32 11.01
CA VAL A 141 -1.87 12.91 10.26
C VAL A 141 -1.70 12.12 8.98
N SER A 142 -2.17 12.64 7.86
CA SER A 142 -1.99 12.01 6.54
C SER A 142 -0.73 12.56 5.88
N VAL A 143 0.25 11.68 5.64
CA VAL A 143 1.60 12.06 5.21
C VAL A 143 1.66 12.20 3.70
N GLU A 144 2.23 13.32 3.22
CA GLU A 144 2.50 13.59 1.80
C GLU A 144 3.99 13.40 1.53
N TYR A 145 4.43 12.17 1.36
CA TYR A 145 5.83 11.85 1.10
C TYR A 145 6.19 12.03 -0.39
N ARG A 146 7.46 12.32 -0.67
CA ARG A 146 7.99 12.50 -2.03
C ARG A 146 7.94 11.19 -2.81
N LEU A 147 7.61 11.27 -4.11
CA LEU A 147 7.32 10.11 -4.95
C LEU A 147 8.46 9.78 -5.92
N ALA A 148 8.59 8.49 -6.22
CA ALA A 148 9.37 7.97 -7.34
C ALA A 148 8.62 8.23 -8.68
N PRO A 149 9.31 8.30 -9.82
CA PRO A 149 10.75 8.14 -10.01
C PRO A 149 11.57 9.41 -9.74
N LYS A 150 10.92 10.52 -9.41
CA LYS A 150 11.65 11.78 -9.13
C LYS A 150 12.56 11.65 -7.92
N TYR A 151 12.12 10.89 -6.92
CA TYR A 151 12.87 10.57 -5.72
C TYR A 151 12.83 9.06 -5.51
N HIS A 152 14.00 8.40 -5.52
CA HIS A 152 14.11 6.98 -5.26
C HIS A 152 14.26 6.67 -3.77
N PHE A 153 14.09 5.40 -3.40
CA PHE A 153 14.43 4.90 -2.07
C PHE A 153 15.85 5.38 -1.65
N PRO A 154 16.05 5.84 -0.42
CA PRO A 154 15.15 5.73 0.75
C PRO A 154 14.30 6.98 1.04
N VAL A 155 14.16 7.92 0.12
CA VAL A 155 13.54 9.24 0.38
C VAL A 155 12.13 9.13 0.96
N GLN A 156 11.30 8.21 0.47
CA GLN A 156 9.93 8.00 0.95
C GLN A 156 9.92 7.55 2.41
N PHE A 157 10.80 6.63 2.76
CA PHE A 157 10.97 6.17 4.13
C PHE A 157 11.43 7.31 5.04
N GLU A 158 12.41 8.10 4.62
CA GLU A 158 12.97 9.21 5.40
C GLU A 158 11.92 10.29 5.67
N ASP A 159 11.09 10.62 4.68
CA ASP A 159 9.99 11.57 4.83
C ASP A 159 9.00 11.09 5.89
N VAL A 160 8.50 9.85 5.75
CA VAL A 160 7.53 9.30 6.70
C VAL A 160 8.15 9.19 8.10
N TYR A 161 9.37 8.69 8.21
CA TYR A 161 10.08 8.59 9.48
C TYR A 161 10.24 9.95 10.17
N THR A 162 10.58 11.00 9.39
CA THR A 162 10.69 12.38 9.87
C THR A 162 9.37 12.88 10.45
N VAL A 163 8.27 12.68 9.73
CA VAL A 163 6.92 13.08 10.19
C VAL A 163 6.54 12.34 11.48
N VAL A 164 6.71 11.02 11.49
CA VAL A 164 6.34 10.19 12.66
C VAL A 164 7.17 10.59 13.88
N LYS A 165 8.47 10.74 13.73
CA LYS A 165 9.35 11.15 14.82
C LYS A 165 9.03 12.54 15.35
N TYR A 166 8.69 13.49 14.49
CA TYR A 166 8.25 14.82 14.89
C TYR A 166 6.93 14.76 15.68
N PHE A 167 5.94 14.02 15.15
CA PHE A 167 4.63 13.94 15.77
C PHE A 167 4.65 13.26 17.16
N LEU A 168 5.56 12.30 17.36
CA LEU A 168 5.72 11.58 18.64
C LEU A 168 6.46 12.40 19.73
N GLN A 169 6.86 13.64 19.47
CA GLN A 169 7.38 14.52 20.51
C GLN A 169 6.27 14.93 21.49
N SER A 170 6.57 14.88 22.79
CA SER A 170 5.57 15.19 23.84
C SER A 170 4.93 16.57 23.65
N SER A 171 5.74 17.59 23.30
CA SER A 171 5.23 18.94 23.05
C SER A 171 4.26 19.02 21.84
N VAL A 172 4.46 18.18 20.83
CA VAL A 172 3.58 18.12 19.66
C VAL A 172 2.29 17.39 20.00
N LEU A 173 2.37 16.27 20.73
CA LEU A 173 1.19 15.56 21.21
C LEU A 173 0.34 16.44 22.13
N GLU A 174 0.95 17.19 23.05
CA GLU A 174 0.27 18.17 23.91
C GLU A 174 -0.42 19.28 23.08
N GLN A 175 0.26 19.81 22.06
CA GLN A 175 -0.30 20.84 21.19
C GLN A 175 -1.61 20.40 20.54
N TYR A 176 -1.75 19.11 20.21
CA TYR A 176 -2.95 18.53 19.60
C TYR A 176 -3.87 17.83 20.60
N ASN A 177 -3.58 17.92 21.89
CA ASN A 177 -4.31 17.25 22.97
C ASN A 177 -4.43 15.73 22.73
N VAL A 178 -3.31 15.09 22.34
CA VAL A 178 -3.24 13.65 22.06
C VAL A 178 -2.70 12.88 23.27
N GLU A 179 -3.37 11.78 23.61
CA GLU A 179 -2.90 10.84 24.63
C GLU A 179 -1.70 10.03 24.09
N PRO A 180 -0.49 10.16 24.68
CA PRO A 180 0.72 9.52 24.16
C PRO A 180 0.65 7.99 24.07
N SER A 181 -0.17 7.35 24.90
CA SER A 181 -0.37 5.90 24.89
C SER A 181 -1.37 5.41 23.83
N ARG A 182 -1.96 6.32 23.03
CA ARG A 182 -3.03 6.01 22.08
C ARG A 182 -2.70 6.52 20.67
N VAL A 183 -1.49 6.17 20.20
CA VAL A 183 -1.01 6.53 18.86
C VAL A 183 -0.88 5.29 17.98
N CYS A 184 -1.47 5.34 16.80
CA CYS A 184 -1.42 4.31 15.77
C CYS A 184 -0.64 4.80 14.54
N ILE A 185 0.13 3.91 13.92
CA ILE A 185 0.63 4.07 12.54
C ILE A 185 -0.17 3.17 11.61
N SER A 186 -0.56 3.66 10.47
CA SER A 186 -1.37 2.93 9.50
C SER A 186 -1.02 3.30 8.08
N GLY A 187 -1.25 2.38 7.15
CA GLY A 187 -1.10 2.65 5.73
C GLY A 187 -1.61 1.50 4.88
N ASP A 188 -1.83 1.79 3.61
CA ASP A 188 -2.28 0.82 2.61
C ASP A 188 -1.22 0.58 1.54
N SER A 189 -1.08 -0.65 1.05
CA SER A 189 -0.17 -1.00 -0.05
C SER A 189 1.28 -0.55 0.23
N ALA A 190 1.87 0.30 -0.60
CA ALA A 190 3.17 0.94 -0.37
C ALA A 190 3.21 1.78 0.93
N GLY A 191 2.09 2.41 1.32
CA GLY A 191 1.97 3.09 2.61
C GLY A 191 1.98 2.10 3.79
N GLY A 192 1.42 0.91 3.61
CA GLY A 192 1.53 -0.19 4.57
C GLY A 192 2.97 -0.69 4.72
N ASN A 193 3.74 -0.72 3.63
CA ASN A 193 5.18 -0.97 3.66
C ASN A 193 5.92 0.06 4.51
N LEU A 194 5.71 1.34 4.23
CA LEU A 194 6.35 2.44 4.96
C LEU A 194 5.94 2.43 6.44
N ALA A 195 4.67 2.14 6.76
CA ALA A 195 4.19 2.01 8.13
C ALA A 195 4.92 0.89 8.89
N ALA A 196 5.06 -0.30 8.28
CA ALA A 196 5.76 -1.43 8.88
C ALA A 196 7.26 -1.14 9.07
N ALA A 197 7.91 -0.57 8.05
CA ALA A 197 9.33 -0.23 8.11
C ALA A 197 9.62 0.82 9.19
N VAL A 198 8.80 1.87 9.26
CA VAL A 198 8.95 2.92 10.28
C VAL A 198 8.68 2.38 11.68
N ALA A 199 7.65 1.54 11.87
CA ALA A 199 7.38 0.91 13.16
C ALA A 199 8.58 0.08 13.65
N GLN A 200 9.24 -0.67 12.74
CA GLN A 200 10.47 -1.42 13.05
C GLN A 200 11.64 -0.51 13.38
N GLN A 201 11.82 0.58 12.64
CA GLN A 201 12.93 1.52 12.87
C GLN A 201 12.80 2.25 14.21
N LEU A 202 11.59 2.59 14.63
CA LEU A 202 11.33 3.25 15.90
C LEU A 202 11.72 2.42 17.12
N LEU A 203 11.75 1.08 17.00
CA LEU A 203 12.18 0.21 18.11
C LEU A 203 13.62 0.45 18.53
N ASP A 204 14.48 0.85 17.60
CA ASP A 204 15.91 1.06 17.84
C ASP A 204 16.26 2.56 18.00
N ASP A 205 15.29 3.46 17.93
CA ASP A 205 15.56 4.89 18.09
C ASP A 205 15.43 5.35 19.56
N PRO A 206 16.56 5.56 20.26
CA PRO A 206 16.54 6.01 21.66
C PRO A 206 16.01 7.45 21.82
N GLY A 207 15.92 8.20 20.72
CA GLY A 207 15.37 9.56 20.69
C GLY A 207 13.84 9.59 20.72
N VAL A 208 13.16 8.46 20.48
CA VAL A 208 11.70 8.35 20.48
C VAL A 208 11.23 7.66 21.78
N LYS A 209 10.65 8.45 22.68
CA LYS A 209 10.18 7.95 23.97
C LYS A 209 8.76 7.40 23.94
N VAL A 210 7.91 7.98 23.11
CA VAL A 210 6.52 7.56 22.95
C VAL A 210 6.47 6.38 21.99
N LYS A 211 5.89 5.27 22.46
CA LYS A 211 5.76 4.04 21.66
C LYS A 211 4.42 4.01 20.94
N LEU A 212 4.42 3.49 19.74
CA LEU A 212 3.18 3.20 19.03
C LEU A 212 2.39 2.12 19.78
N LYS A 213 1.10 2.34 19.95
CA LYS A 213 0.19 1.35 20.55
C LYS A 213 -0.23 0.28 19.54
N ILE A 214 -0.43 0.68 18.29
CA ILE A 214 -0.97 -0.15 17.21
C ILE A 214 -0.25 0.17 15.91
N GLN A 215 -0.02 -0.85 15.07
CA GLN A 215 0.19 -0.69 13.63
C GLN A 215 -0.94 -1.36 12.85
N VAL A 216 -1.41 -0.70 11.79
CA VAL A 216 -2.42 -1.24 10.88
C VAL A 216 -1.89 -1.24 9.45
N LEU A 217 -1.92 -2.41 8.83
CA LEU A 217 -1.38 -2.64 7.50
C LEU A 217 -2.49 -3.16 6.58
N LEU A 218 -2.94 -2.32 5.65
CA LEU A 218 -3.97 -2.67 4.69
C LEU A 218 -3.29 -3.20 3.41
N TYR A 219 -3.47 -4.48 3.11
CA TYR A 219 -2.88 -5.20 1.96
C TYR A 219 -1.44 -4.74 1.62
N PRO A 220 -0.51 -4.82 2.59
CA PRO A 220 0.80 -4.20 2.48
C PRO A 220 1.72 -4.97 1.53
N VAL A 221 2.64 -4.26 0.85
CA VAL A 221 3.81 -4.86 0.22
C VAL A 221 4.96 -4.96 1.23
N LEU A 222 5.54 -6.13 1.46
CA LEU A 222 6.47 -6.32 2.59
C LEU A 222 7.80 -6.98 2.22
N GLN A 223 7.97 -7.37 0.96
CA GLN A 223 9.21 -7.96 0.46
C GLN A 223 9.43 -7.60 -1.02
N THR A 224 10.62 -7.81 -1.51
CA THR A 224 11.08 -7.41 -2.84
C THR A 224 11.95 -8.48 -3.50
N ILE A 225 12.11 -9.66 -2.86
CA ILE A 225 13.12 -10.63 -3.26
C ILE A 225 12.57 -11.88 -3.93
N ASP A 226 11.29 -12.23 -3.70
CA ASP A 226 10.60 -13.31 -4.41
C ASP A 226 9.32 -12.79 -5.03
N LEU A 227 9.31 -12.59 -6.34
CA LEU A 227 8.22 -12.04 -7.12
C LEU A 227 7.47 -13.11 -7.91
N ASP A 228 7.60 -14.37 -7.45
CA ASP A 228 6.91 -15.53 -8.01
C ASP A 228 6.17 -16.38 -6.97
N LEU A 229 5.72 -15.73 -5.90
CA LEU A 229 4.88 -16.34 -4.87
C LEU A 229 3.56 -16.86 -5.46
N PRO A 230 2.87 -17.80 -4.80
CA PRO A 230 1.53 -18.25 -5.23
C PRO A 230 0.58 -17.10 -5.56
N SER A 231 0.54 -16.04 -4.74
CA SER A 231 -0.32 -14.89 -5.02
C SER A 231 0.06 -14.13 -6.29
N TYR A 232 1.34 -14.04 -6.63
CA TYR A 232 1.81 -13.42 -7.89
C TYR A 232 1.43 -14.25 -9.11
N GLN A 233 1.36 -15.59 -8.97
CA GLN A 233 0.94 -16.50 -10.04
C GLN A 233 -0.58 -16.49 -10.19
N ASP A 234 -1.33 -16.67 -9.09
CA ASP A 234 -2.80 -16.74 -9.08
C ASP A 234 -3.45 -15.43 -9.57
N ASN A 235 -2.85 -14.30 -9.21
CA ASN A 235 -3.44 -12.97 -9.38
C ASN A 235 -2.71 -12.09 -10.42
N GLU A 236 -1.89 -12.71 -11.30
CA GLU A 236 -1.02 -12.01 -12.25
C GLU A 236 -1.73 -10.91 -13.04
N ASN A 237 -2.99 -11.16 -13.44
CA ASN A 237 -3.78 -10.30 -14.32
C ASN A 237 -5.00 -9.68 -13.59
N MET A 238 -5.02 -9.69 -12.26
CA MET A 238 -6.14 -9.12 -11.51
C MET A 238 -6.25 -7.61 -11.72
N PRO A 239 -7.49 -7.07 -11.62
CA PRO A 239 -7.72 -5.64 -11.73
C PRO A 239 -6.93 -4.83 -10.71
N ILE A 240 -6.67 -3.58 -11.04
CA ILE A 240 -6.04 -2.53 -10.24
C ILE A 240 -4.52 -2.73 -10.09
N LEU A 241 -4.06 -3.90 -9.62
CA LEU A 241 -2.64 -4.18 -9.47
C LEU A 241 -2.26 -5.51 -10.13
N PRO A 242 -2.12 -5.57 -11.48
CA PRO A 242 -1.51 -6.72 -12.13
C PRO A 242 -0.02 -6.84 -11.78
N LYS A 243 0.53 -8.06 -11.85
CA LYS A 243 1.96 -8.35 -11.56
C LYS A 243 2.90 -7.38 -12.31
N SER A 244 2.66 -7.15 -13.59
CA SER A 244 3.49 -6.25 -14.41
C SER A 244 3.57 -4.82 -13.88
N LEU A 245 2.46 -4.28 -13.35
CA LEU A 245 2.44 -2.96 -12.74
C LEU A 245 3.18 -2.94 -11.40
N MET A 246 3.03 -3.99 -10.58
CA MET A 246 3.77 -4.10 -9.33
C MET A 246 5.28 -4.15 -9.55
N LEU A 247 5.74 -4.95 -10.53
CA LEU A 247 7.15 -5.00 -10.92
C LEU A 247 7.66 -3.64 -11.41
N ARG A 248 6.83 -2.91 -12.15
CA ARG A 248 7.16 -1.55 -12.57
C ARG A 248 7.32 -0.61 -11.36
N PHE A 249 6.41 -0.65 -10.39
CA PHE A 249 6.53 0.14 -9.17
C PHE A 249 7.81 -0.17 -8.39
N PHE A 250 8.17 -1.43 -8.24
CA PHE A 250 9.44 -1.80 -7.61
C PHE A 250 10.63 -1.21 -8.35
N SER A 251 10.67 -1.36 -9.68
CA SER A 251 11.77 -0.81 -10.46
C SER A 251 11.89 0.70 -10.26
N GLU A 252 10.79 1.45 -10.44
CA GLU A 252 10.78 2.90 -10.30
C GLU A 252 11.10 3.37 -8.88
N TYR A 253 10.78 2.58 -7.86
CA TYR A 253 11.11 2.90 -6.48
C TYR A 253 12.61 2.94 -6.24
N PHE A 254 13.36 2.06 -6.90
CA PHE A 254 14.82 1.95 -6.71
C PHE A 254 15.62 2.67 -7.79
N THR A 255 15.13 2.70 -9.03
CA THR A 255 15.88 3.24 -10.16
C THR A 255 15.02 3.37 -11.41
N THR A 256 15.43 4.25 -12.33
CA THR A 256 14.89 4.31 -13.69
C THR A 256 15.61 3.36 -14.68
N ASP A 257 16.58 2.58 -14.21
CA ASP A 257 17.28 1.61 -15.05
C ASP A 257 16.41 0.36 -15.28
N ILE A 258 15.98 0.18 -16.52
CA ILE A 258 15.14 -0.94 -16.95
C ILE A 258 15.78 -2.33 -16.71
N SER A 259 17.09 -2.41 -16.47
CA SER A 259 17.78 -3.68 -16.22
C SER A 259 17.27 -4.35 -14.93
N LEU A 260 16.92 -3.57 -13.91
CA LEU A 260 16.34 -4.08 -12.68
C LEU A 260 14.94 -4.64 -12.92
N ASN A 261 14.09 -3.94 -13.66
CA ASN A 261 12.75 -4.43 -14.01
C ASN A 261 12.80 -5.77 -14.72
N LYS A 262 13.66 -5.90 -15.75
CA LYS A 262 13.85 -7.17 -16.49
C LYS A 262 14.32 -8.32 -15.61
N ALA A 263 15.21 -8.06 -14.65
CA ALA A 263 15.65 -9.06 -13.70
C ALA A 263 14.55 -9.48 -12.73
N MET A 264 13.70 -8.53 -12.30
CA MET A 264 12.52 -8.78 -11.47
C MET A 264 11.45 -9.59 -12.23
N GLU A 265 11.22 -9.33 -13.52
CA GLU A 265 10.29 -10.09 -14.37
C GLU A 265 10.61 -11.58 -14.41
N THR A 266 11.90 -11.93 -14.36
CA THR A 266 12.37 -13.32 -14.35
C THR A 266 12.69 -13.85 -12.95
N ASN A 267 12.39 -13.08 -11.91
CA ASN A 267 12.74 -13.39 -10.51
C ASN A 267 14.24 -13.67 -10.31
N GLN A 268 15.10 -12.97 -11.07
CA GLN A 268 16.57 -13.16 -11.11
C GLN A 268 17.32 -11.89 -10.72
N HIS A 269 16.82 -11.14 -9.75
CA HIS A 269 17.43 -9.90 -9.29
C HIS A 269 18.25 -10.05 -8.01
N VAL A 270 18.00 -11.11 -7.22
CA VAL A 270 18.73 -11.37 -5.97
C VAL A 270 20.04 -12.13 -6.24
N PRO A 271 21.20 -11.60 -5.82
CA PRO A 271 22.47 -12.30 -5.98
C PRO A 271 22.55 -13.61 -5.19
N ALA A 272 23.29 -14.59 -5.70
CA ALA A 272 23.47 -15.88 -5.05
C ALA A 272 24.04 -15.79 -3.62
N GLU A 273 24.92 -14.81 -3.38
CA GLU A 273 25.55 -14.55 -2.09
C GLU A 273 24.55 -14.15 -1.02
N LEU A 274 23.38 -13.65 -1.43
CA LEU A 274 22.29 -13.19 -0.56
C LEU A 274 21.10 -14.17 -0.51
N SER A 275 21.28 -15.37 -1.04
CA SER A 275 20.26 -16.44 -1.03
C SER A 275 19.74 -16.80 0.38
N HIS A 276 20.56 -16.56 1.42
CA HIS A 276 20.16 -16.75 2.80
C HIS A 276 18.96 -15.87 3.22
N LEU A 277 18.67 -14.78 2.50
CA LEU A 277 17.51 -13.93 2.77
C LEU A 277 16.19 -14.60 2.36
N PHE A 278 16.20 -15.55 1.44
CA PHE A 278 14.97 -16.26 1.03
C PHE A 278 14.29 -17.02 2.18
N LYS A 279 15.00 -17.31 3.28
CA LYS A 279 14.40 -17.88 4.50
C LYS A 279 13.25 -17.02 5.04
N PHE A 280 13.32 -15.69 4.86
CA PHE A 280 12.33 -14.74 5.35
C PHE A 280 11.03 -14.73 4.53
N VAL A 281 11.11 -15.17 3.27
CA VAL A 281 9.99 -15.22 2.32
C VAL A 281 9.70 -16.63 1.81
N ASN A 282 10.19 -17.66 2.49
CA ASN A 282 9.91 -19.04 2.15
C ASN A 282 8.42 -19.35 2.37
N TRP A 283 7.63 -19.15 1.33
CA TRP A 283 6.20 -19.32 1.37
C TRP A 283 5.75 -20.76 1.69
N SER A 284 6.56 -21.76 1.38
CA SER A 284 6.25 -23.15 1.72
C SER A 284 6.21 -23.39 3.25
N HIS A 285 6.95 -22.55 4.00
CA HIS A 285 6.96 -22.57 5.45
C HIS A 285 5.90 -21.59 6.04
N TRP A 286 5.85 -20.36 5.52
CA TRP A 286 5.11 -19.28 6.15
C TRP A 286 3.63 -19.18 5.75
N LEU A 287 3.22 -19.70 4.58
CA LEU A 287 1.82 -19.64 4.18
C LEU A 287 0.96 -20.72 4.84
N PRO A 288 -0.32 -20.42 5.16
CA PRO A 288 -1.31 -21.44 5.49
C PRO A 288 -1.54 -22.40 4.32
N GLU A 289 -1.83 -23.67 4.61
CA GLU A 289 -1.95 -24.74 3.61
C GLU A 289 -2.91 -24.44 2.46
N ARG A 290 -4.02 -23.73 2.75
CA ARG A 290 -5.02 -23.41 1.71
C ARG A 290 -4.45 -22.53 0.58
N PHE A 291 -3.43 -21.72 0.86
CA PHE A 291 -2.79 -20.82 -0.11
C PHE A 291 -1.58 -21.46 -0.83
N LYS A 292 -1.17 -22.65 -0.42
CA LYS A 292 -0.12 -23.44 -1.08
C LYS A 292 -0.71 -24.40 -2.13
N LYS A 293 -2.01 -24.66 -2.07
CA LYS A 293 -2.67 -25.66 -2.90
C LYS A 293 -2.50 -25.37 -4.39
N GLY A 294 -1.95 -26.34 -5.12
CA GLY A 294 -1.69 -26.21 -6.56
C GLY A 294 -0.31 -25.65 -6.92
N HIS A 295 0.47 -25.23 -5.92
CA HIS A 295 1.82 -24.69 -6.11
C HIS A 295 2.89 -25.64 -5.56
N ILE A 296 4.04 -25.68 -6.23
CA ILE A 296 5.22 -26.45 -5.80
C ILE A 296 6.31 -25.46 -5.48
N TYR A 297 6.83 -25.52 -4.25
CA TYR A 297 7.94 -24.63 -3.87
C TYR A 297 9.21 -24.99 -4.61
N THR A 298 9.79 -24.01 -5.25
CA THR A 298 11.14 -24.03 -5.78
C THR A 298 11.91 -22.86 -5.22
N SER A 299 13.17 -23.07 -4.88
CA SER A 299 14.00 -21.93 -4.44
C SER A 299 14.08 -20.90 -5.57
N PRO A 300 13.90 -19.60 -5.29
CA PRO A 300 14.03 -18.58 -6.31
C PRO A 300 15.37 -18.63 -7.05
N ALA A 301 15.36 -18.29 -8.32
CA ALA A 301 16.56 -18.20 -9.13
C ALA A 301 17.48 -17.05 -8.64
N HIS A 302 18.74 -17.09 -9.02
CA HIS A 302 19.69 -16.07 -8.63
C HIS A 302 20.02 -15.15 -9.78
N GLY A 303 20.23 -13.88 -9.45
CA GLY A 303 20.65 -12.85 -10.36
C GLY A 303 22.17 -12.57 -10.34
N SER A 304 22.54 -11.55 -11.06
CA SER A 304 23.91 -11.06 -11.07
C SER A 304 24.26 -10.29 -9.79
N SER A 305 25.39 -10.57 -9.18
CA SER A 305 25.93 -9.80 -8.05
C SER A 305 26.08 -8.30 -8.37
N LYS A 306 26.27 -7.95 -9.64
CA LYS A 306 26.33 -6.55 -10.09
C LYS A 306 25.01 -5.78 -9.85
N LEU A 307 23.85 -6.43 -9.95
CA LEU A 307 22.55 -5.78 -9.67
C LEU A 307 22.40 -5.46 -8.19
N GLY A 308 22.71 -6.41 -7.31
CA GLY A 308 22.69 -6.19 -5.87
C GLY A 308 23.66 -5.12 -5.39
N GLN A 309 24.83 -5.02 -6.02
CA GLN A 309 25.82 -3.97 -5.73
C GLN A 309 25.35 -2.59 -6.26
N LYS A 310 24.72 -2.56 -7.44
CA LYS A 310 24.27 -1.33 -8.08
C LYS A 310 23.01 -0.76 -7.42
N TYR A 311 22.09 -1.62 -6.98
CA TYR A 311 20.79 -1.25 -6.42
C TYR A 311 20.53 -1.97 -5.08
N PRO A 312 21.34 -1.73 -4.04
CA PRO A 312 21.23 -2.47 -2.77
C PRO A 312 19.92 -2.20 -2.03
N GLY A 313 19.19 -1.16 -2.41
CA GLY A 313 17.96 -0.72 -1.74
C GLY A 313 16.86 -1.79 -1.71
N PHE A 314 16.74 -2.65 -2.71
CA PHE A 314 15.70 -3.69 -2.70
C PHE A 314 15.98 -4.83 -1.67
N LEU A 315 17.17 -4.86 -1.09
CA LEU A 315 17.57 -5.78 -0.03
C LEU A 315 17.53 -5.13 1.38
N ASP A 316 17.20 -3.85 1.44
CA ASP A 316 17.15 -3.10 2.68
C ASP A 316 15.81 -3.36 3.41
N PRO A 317 15.82 -3.72 4.70
CA PRO A 317 14.60 -3.92 5.48
C PRO A 317 13.66 -2.70 5.51
N ARG A 318 14.17 -1.49 5.29
CA ARG A 318 13.36 -0.28 5.20
C ARG A 318 12.49 -0.24 3.94
N ALA A 319 12.91 -0.97 2.88
CA ALA A 319 12.09 -1.16 1.68
C ALA A 319 11.35 -2.51 1.71
N ALA A 320 11.87 -3.49 2.43
CA ALA A 320 11.34 -4.84 2.50
C ALA A 320 11.21 -5.32 3.97
N PRO A 321 10.19 -4.89 4.70
CA PRO A 321 10.02 -5.16 6.14
C PRO A 321 10.03 -6.63 6.56
N LEU A 322 9.79 -7.57 5.64
CA LEU A 322 9.95 -9.00 5.89
C LEU A 322 11.41 -9.45 6.03
N LEU A 323 12.40 -8.65 5.59
CA LEU A 323 13.82 -9.03 5.61
C LEU A 323 14.51 -8.75 6.95
N VAL A 324 13.78 -8.78 8.05
CA VAL A 324 14.33 -8.63 9.41
C VAL A 324 14.28 -9.92 10.18
N ASP A 325 15.17 -10.09 11.14
CA ASP A 325 15.14 -11.23 12.06
C ASP A 325 13.95 -11.13 13.04
N ASP A 326 13.49 -12.29 13.53
CA ASP A 326 12.32 -12.39 14.41
C ASP A 326 12.52 -11.67 15.74
N ILE A 327 13.77 -11.51 16.19
CA ILE A 327 14.11 -10.71 17.39
C ILE A 327 13.64 -9.26 17.21
N LYS A 328 13.81 -8.70 16.01
CA LYS A 328 13.36 -7.34 15.68
C LYS A 328 11.84 -7.24 15.75
N LEU A 329 11.13 -8.26 15.25
CA LEU A 329 9.68 -8.26 15.23
C LEU A 329 9.05 -8.27 16.63
N ARG A 330 9.69 -8.92 17.62
CA ARG A 330 9.15 -9.07 19.01
C ARG A 330 8.80 -7.76 19.69
N GLY A 331 9.43 -6.65 19.31
CA GLY A 331 9.19 -5.33 19.88
C GLY A 331 8.01 -4.58 19.27
N LEU A 332 7.39 -5.12 18.23
CA LEU A 332 6.31 -4.45 17.52
C LEU A 332 5.01 -4.39 18.33
N PRO A 333 4.21 -3.34 18.15
CA PRO A 333 2.92 -3.17 18.83
C PRO A 333 1.88 -4.18 18.36
N LEU A 334 0.71 -4.18 19.02
CA LEU A 334 -0.49 -4.85 18.51
C LEU A 334 -0.68 -4.50 17.02
N THR A 335 -0.77 -5.53 16.20
CA THR A 335 -0.80 -5.38 14.74
C THR A 335 -2.10 -5.87 14.16
N TYR A 336 -2.72 -5.09 13.28
CA TYR A 336 -3.85 -5.49 12.47
C TYR A 336 -3.43 -5.50 11.00
N VAL A 337 -3.61 -6.65 10.35
CA VAL A 337 -3.26 -6.85 8.94
C VAL A 337 -4.50 -7.23 8.16
N VAL A 338 -4.79 -6.51 7.08
CA VAL A 338 -5.80 -6.87 6.09
C VAL A 338 -5.12 -7.41 4.85
N THR A 339 -5.58 -8.56 4.34
CA THR A 339 -5.16 -9.11 3.05
C THR A 339 -6.36 -9.34 2.15
N CYS A 340 -6.19 -9.20 0.84
CA CYS A 340 -7.24 -9.44 -0.15
C CYS A 340 -6.96 -10.74 -0.91
N GLN A 341 -8.00 -11.53 -1.20
CA GLN A 341 -7.86 -12.81 -1.91
C GLN A 341 -7.28 -12.61 -3.31
N TYR A 342 -7.75 -11.60 -4.01
CA TYR A 342 -7.40 -11.33 -5.40
C TYR A 342 -6.35 -10.20 -5.51
N ASP A 343 -5.19 -10.45 -4.89
CA ASP A 343 -4.10 -9.50 -4.76
C ASP A 343 -2.75 -10.20 -4.91
N VAL A 344 -1.89 -9.69 -5.77
CA VAL A 344 -0.50 -10.18 -5.93
C VAL A 344 0.28 -10.10 -4.62
N LEU A 345 -0.05 -9.15 -3.74
CA LEU A 345 0.60 -8.93 -2.43
C LEU A 345 -0.03 -9.73 -1.28
N ARG A 346 -1.06 -10.55 -1.55
CA ARG A 346 -1.74 -11.38 -0.53
C ARG A 346 -0.75 -12.13 0.35
N ASP A 347 0.21 -12.78 -0.27
CA ASP A 347 1.13 -13.68 0.42
C ASP A 347 2.17 -12.94 1.26
N ASP A 348 2.54 -11.71 0.88
CA ASP A 348 3.38 -10.83 1.70
C ASP A 348 2.74 -10.60 3.08
N GLY A 349 1.46 -10.22 3.08
CA GLY A 349 0.69 -10.01 4.32
C GLY A 349 0.52 -11.29 5.14
N LEU A 350 0.23 -12.42 4.48
CA LEU A 350 0.08 -13.72 5.16
C LEU A 350 1.37 -14.20 5.81
N MET A 351 2.51 -14.07 5.11
CA MET A 351 3.82 -14.43 5.66
C MET A 351 4.17 -13.53 6.85
N TYR A 352 3.89 -12.24 6.76
CA TYR A 352 4.14 -11.31 7.86
C TYR A 352 3.31 -11.64 9.11
N VAL A 353 2.02 -11.95 8.92
CA VAL A 353 1.14 -12.42 10.01
C VAL A 353 1.69 -13.67 10.67
N SER A 354 2.16 -14.65 9.89
CA SER A 354 2.74 -15.90 10.42
C SER A 354 4.00 -15.61 11.23
N ARG A 355 4.89 -14.79 10.73
CA ARG A 355 6.14 -14.41 11.40
C ARG A 355 5.90 -13.58 12.67
N LEU A 356 4.95 -12.65 12.65
CA LEU A 356 4.56 -11.90 13.85
C LEU A 356 4.04 -12.82 14.95
N ARG A 357 3.19 -13.79 14.60
CA ARG A 357 2.67 -14.79 15.56
C ARG A 357 3.79 -15.64 16.16
N GLU A 358 4.72 -16.10 15.34
CA GLU A 358 5.86 -16.89 15.82
C GLU A 358 6.80 -16.04 16.70
N ALA A 359 6.96 -14.76 16.38
CA ALA A 359 7.70 -13.82 17.23
C ALA A 359 6.97 -13.45 18.54
N GLY A 360 5.72 -13.88 18.74
CA GLY A 360 4.93 -13.59 19.94
C GLY A 360 4.28 -12.20 19.94
N VAL A 361 4.18 -11.55 18.78
CA VAL A 361 3.50 -10.26 18.64
C VAL A 361 1.99 -10.49 18.57
N PRO A 362 1.17 -9.77 19.35
CA PRO A 362 -0.28 -9.81 19.19
C PRO A 362 -0.68 -9.33 17.79
N VAL A 363 -1.29 -10.21 16.98
CA VAL A 363 -1.69 -9.88 15.63
C VAL A 363 -3.11 -10.37 15.33
N ILE A 364 -3.91 -9.46 14.81
CA ILE A 364 -5.24 -9.74 14.25
C ILE A 364 -5.14 -9.68 12.74
N HIS A 365 -5.65 -10.69 12.07
CA HIS A 365 -5.64 -10.79 10.63
C HIS A 365 -7.07 -10.87 10.10
N GLU A 366 -7.40 -9.95 9.19
CA GLU A 366 -8.62 -9.98 8.38
C GLU A 366 -8.25 -10.37 6.95
N HIS A 367 -8.86 -11.43 6.44
CA HIS A 367 -8.74 -11.82 5.04
C HIS A 367 -10.03 -11.54 4.30
N ALA A 368 -10.00 -10.64 3.33
CA ALA A 368 -11.14 -10.29 2.50
C ALA A 368 -11.20 -11.24 1.28
N GLU A 369 -12.03 -12.30 1.40
CA GLU A 369 -12.14 -13.40 0.42
C GLU A 369 -12.70 -12.97 -0.96
N ASP A 370 -13.30 -11.80 -1.04
CA ASP A 370 -13.96 -11.24 -2.23
C ASP A 370 -13.34 -9.93 -2.73
N ALA A 371 -12.21 -9.53 -2.15
CA ALA A 371 -11.60 -8.24 -2.44
C ALA A 371 -10.37 -8.34 -3.35
N VAL A 372 -10.18 -7.27 -4.14
CA VAL A 372 -8.99 -7.00 -4.93
C VAL A 372 -8.06 -6.03 -4.20
N HIS A 373 -6.81 -5.92 -4.67
CA HIS A 373 -5.86 -4.92 -4.18
C HIS A 373 -6.42 -3.49 -4.27
N GLY A 374 -6.07 -2.63 -3.31
CA GLY A 374 -6.46 -1.22 -3.33
C GLY A 374 -7.96 -0.98 -3.11
N ALA A 375 -8.70 -1.93 -2.52
CA ALA A 375 -10.15 -1.83 -2.34
C ALA A 375 -10.58 -0.52 -1.66
N THR A 376 -9.82 0.02 -0.70
CA THR A 376 -10.16 1.27 0.00
C THR A 376 -10.00 2.53 -0.87
N LEU A 377 -9.40 2.44 -2.05
CA LEU A 377 -9.42 3.54 -3.03
C LEU A 377 -10.81 3.76 -3.63
N PHE A 378 -11.72 2.80 -3.47
CA PHE A 378 -13.07 2.84 -4.07
C PHE A 378 -14.16 3.03 -3.02
N ILE A 379 -13.96 3.97 -2.08
CA ILE A 379 -14.95 4.35 -1.07
C ILE A 379 -15.63 5.69 -1.39
N ALA A 380 -15.07 6.48 -2.31
CA ALA A 380 -15.55 7.78 -2.72
C ALA A 380 -16.26 7.73 -4.08
N SER A 381 -17.30 8.57 -4.24
CA SER A 381 -17.98 8.75 -5.52
C SER A 381 -17.01 9.33 -6.58
N PRO A 382 -17.10 8.93 -7.88
CA PRO A 382 -18.15 8.08 -8.45
C PRO A 382 -17.88 6.56 -8.38
N PHE A 383 -16.69 6.12 -8.00
CA PHE A 383 -16.25 4.72 -8.10
C PHE A 383 -16.36 3.99 -6.75
N VAL A 384 -17.58 3.83 -6.27
CA VAL A 384 -17.80 3.16 -4.97
C VAL A 384 -17.98 1.66 -5.15
N LEU A 385 -17.12 0.88 -4.46
CA LEU A 385 -17.23 -0.58 -4.35
C LEU A 385 -17.62 -0.99 -2.91
N THR A 386 -18.49 -1.98 -2.80
CA THR A 386 -19.00 -2.50 -1.52
C THR A 386 -17.87 -3.05 -0.65
N MET A 387 -16.94 -3.82 -1.25
CA MET A 387 -15.77 -4.37 -0.55
C MET A 387 -14.90 -3.26 0.07
N GLY A 388 -14.69 -2.16 -0.64
CA GLY A 388 -13.90 -1.03 -0.15
C GLY A 388 -14.50 -0.38 1.08
N LYS A 389 -15.82 -0.10 1.04
CA LYS A 389 -16.55 0.44 2.20
C LYS A 389 -16.53 -0.52 3.39
N ARG A 390 -16.68 -1.82 3.16
CA ARG A 390 -16.64 -2.82 4.22
C ARG A 390 -15.27 -2.83 4.90
N ILE A 391 -14.18 -2.91 4.16
CA ILE A 391 -12.82 -2.88 4.69
C ILE A 391 -12.57 -1.59 5.47
N ALA A 392 -12.94 -0.42 4.92
CA ALA A 392 -12.80 0.86 5.61
C ALA A 392 -13.59 0.94 6.93
N ASN A 393 -14.83 0.42 6.95
CA ASN A 393 -15.63 0.37 8.18
C ASN A 393 -15.02 -0.60 9.21
N ASN A 394 -14.62 -1.81 8.80
CA ASN A 394 -13.98 -2.78 9.70
C ASN A 394 -12.70 -2.21 10.32
N TYR A 395 -11.87 -1.54 9.51
CA TYR A 395 -10.68 -0.84 9.96
C TYR A 395 -10.99 0.19 11.07
N ILE A 396 -11.97 1.07 10.83
CA ILE A 396 -12.36 2.11 11.80
C ILE A 396 -12.96 1.49 13.05
N GLU A 397 -13.86 0.52 12.91
CA GLU A 397 -14.48 -0.17 14.04
C GLU A 397 -13.46 -0.92 14.90
N TRP A 398 -12.50 -1.59 14.25
CA TRP A 398 -11.44 -2.28 14.95
C TRP A 398 -10.55 -1.29 15.73
N LEU A 399 -10.13 -0.19 15.11
CA LEU A 399 -9.39 0.87 15.77
C LEU A 399 -10.18 1.48 16.94
N ASN A 400 -11.48 1.71 16.78
CA ASN A 400 -12.29 2.27 17.85
C ASN A 400 -12.33 1.39 19.11
N LYS A 401 -12.21 0.09 18.95
CA LYS A 401 -12.19 -0.88 20.07
C LYS A 401 -10.82 -1.02 20.72
N ASN A 402 -9.73 -0.80 19.97
CA ASN A 402 -8.38 -1.19 20.40
C ASN A 402 -7.42 -0.02 20.62
N LEU A 403 -7.64 1.13 19.97
CA LEU A 403 -6.87 2.34 20.12
C LEU A 403 -7.51 3.26 21.19
#